data_bcc0335ec06b1a001f0bd53e62d597c7
#
_entry.id   bcc0335ec06b1a001f0bd53e62d597c7
#
_cell.length_a   1.000
_cell.length_b   1.000
_cell.length_c   1.000
_cell.angle_alpha   90.00
_cell.angle_beta   90.00
_cell.angle_gamma   90.00
#
_symmetry.space_group_name_H-M   'P 1'
#
loop_
_entity.id
_entity.type
_entity.pdbx_description
1 polymer ?
#
loop_
_entity_poly.entity_id
_entity_poly.type
_entity_poly.pdbx_seq_one_letter_code
_entity_poly.pdbx_strand_id
1 'polypeptide(L)'
;PSSPTTTATDGCAGPDGMDQHLSPVLRVRPPADYRGCPLTVDEALARGRVLRPPRWGIPDALIALLGFVLLSIAVAILGTMAGLPLPVLLVVGITVPWLALAGWPLLTTSFQGNGPRIDLGLSLTWRDLGWGLIGGVAALVAGGTVAIVLQSLTGEFNSAAGEIGEDLRAEGPMLALIVFALCVAIGAPIAEEIAFRGMAYNALAKRGLHAAWVIAITTVAFSLFHLEPIRIPILLASGLILGVLRWQTRGLGAPIVAHAVNNLPGAAFLLVG
;
A
#
# COMPACT_ATOMS: atom_id res chain seq x y z
N PRO A 1 13.98 52.60 10.26
CA PRO A 1 14.06 51.38 9.47
C PRO A 1 13.82 50.20 10.40
N SER A 2 12.55 49.82 10.48
CA SER A 2 12.08 48.70 11.29
C SER A 2 12.11 47.44 10.42
N SER A 3 12.94 46.48 10.82
CA SER A 3 12.95 45.12 10.25
C SER A 3 11.62 44.44 10.52
N PRO A 4 11.00 43.75 9.56
CA PRO A 4 9.87 42.93 9.85
C PRO A 4 10.32 41.60 10.48
N THR A 5 9.90 41.39 11.71
CA THR A 5 9.96 40.12 12.43
C THR A 5 9.10 39.12 11.69
N THR A 6 9.70 38.20 10.98
CA THR A 6 9.04 37.02 10.47
C THR A 6 8.72 36.08 11.63
N THR A 7 7.52 36.09 12.10
CA THR A 7 6.98 35.01 12.95
C THR A 7 6.92 33.74 12.10
N ALA A 8 7.73 32.76 12.45
CA ALA A 8 7.60 31.41 11.93
C ALA A 8 6.24 30.86 12.36
N THR A 9 5.28 30.81 11.46
CA THR A 9 4.03 30.10 11.67
C THR A 9 4.32 28.62 11.50
N ASP A 10 4.34 27.91 12.62
CA ASP A 10 4.37 26.46 12.70
C ASP A 10 3.15 25.86 11.98
N GLY A 11 3.35 25.35 10.81
CA GLY A 11 2.34 24.62 10.07
C GLY A 11 2.80 24.41 8.65
N CYS A 12 2.65 23.21 8.14
CA CYS A 12 2.69 23.02 6.71
C CYS A 12 1.76 24.05 6.09
N ALA A 13 2.33 25.08 5.46
CA ALA A 13 1.56 26.06 4.75
C ALA A 13 0.62 25.32 3.79
N GLY A 14 -0.61 25.77 3.71
CA GLY A 14 -1.56 25.27 2.72
C GLY A 14 -0.98 25.40 1.29
N PRO A 15 -1.78 25.08 0.28
CA PRO A 15 -1.36 25.12 -1.12
C PRO A 15 -0.54 26.35 -1.51
N ASP A 16 -0.84 27.49 -0.87
CA ASP A 16 -0.20 28.77 -1.16
C ASP A 16 1.26 28.87 -0.68
N GLY A 17 1.63 28.16 0.38
CA GLY A 17 3.01 28.13 0.87
C GLY A 17 3.94 27.22 0.05
N MET A 18 3.39 26.19 -0.61
CA MET A 18 4.18 25.34 -1.49
C MET A 18 4.45 26.00 -2.85
N ASP A 19 3.55 26.85 -3.33
CA ASP A 19 3.73 27.55 -4.60
C ASP A 19 4.92 28.51 -4.58
N GLN A 20 5.34 29.00 -3.39
CA GLN A 20 6.47 29.95 -3.26
C GLN A 20 7.85 29.28 -3.39
N HIS A 21 7.93 27.97 -3.12
CA HIS A 21 9.20 27.21 -3.16
C HIS A 21 9.35 26.35 -4.41
N LEU A 22 8.27 26.23 -5.22
CA LEU A 22 8.30 25.48 -6.46
C LEU A 22 8.81 26.38 -7.60
N SER A 23 9.75 25.86 -8.39
CA SER A 23 10.17 26.56 -9.59
C SER A 23 8.97 26.78 -10.54
N PRO A 24 9.02 27.81 -11.43
CA PRO A 24 7.96 28.08 -12.41
C PRO A 24 7.54 26.86 -13.25
N VAL A 25 8.40 25.86 -13.36
CA VAL A 25 8.13 24.58 -14.06
C VAL A 25 7.19 23.68 -13.28
N LEU A 26 7.05 23.88 -11.97
CA LEU A 26 6.27 23.05 -11.05
C LEU A 26 4.92 23.67 -10.65
N ARG A 27 4.40 24.62 -11.41
CA ARG A 27 3.09 25.25 -11.15
C ARG A 27 1.89 24.28 -11.24
N VAL A 28 2.12 22.99 -11.02
CA VAL A 28 1.04 22.07 -10.74
C VAL A 28 0.71 22.24 -9.26
N ARG A 29 -0.34 23.00 -9.00
CA ARG A 29 -0.88 23.15 -7.64
C ARG A 29 -1.19 21.76 -7.10
N PRO A 30 -0.55 21.30 -6.01
CA PRO A 30 -0.93 20.03 -5.43
C PRO A 30 -2.41 20.10 -5.06
N PRO A 31 -3.15 18.98 -5.17
CA PRO A 31 -4.52 18.92 -4.72
C PRO A 31 -4.62 19.39 -3.26
N ALA A 32 -5.69 20.10 -2.91
CA ALA A 32 -5.85 20.76 -1.60
C ALA A 32 -5.80 19.77 -0.41
N ASP A 33 -6.09 18.49 -0.63
CA ASP A 33 -6.00 17.42 0.35
C ASP A 33 -4.75 16.54 0.20
N TYR A 34 -4.00 16.70 -0.89
CA TYR A 34 -2.59 16.35 -0.87
C TYR A 34 -1.96 17.26 0.17
N ARG A 35 -2.08 16.89 1.41
CA ARG A 35 -1.51 17.59 2.56
C ARG A 35 -0.01 17.54 2.40
N GLY A 36 0.36 18.35 1.51
CA GLY A 36 1.51 18.36 0.69
C GLY A 36 2.77 18.73 1.37
N CYS A 37 2.94 18.22 2.53
CA CYS A 37 4.26 18.16 3.09
C CYS A 37 4.48 16.74 3.59
N PRO A 38 4.58 15.71 2.70
CA PRO A 38 5.29 14.52 3.12
C PRO A 38 6.65 15.02 3.62
N LEU A 39 7.08 14.58 4.79
CA LEU A 39 8.41 14.92 5.34
C LEU A 39 9.52 14.81 4.28
N THR A 40 9.37 13.90 3.35
CA THR A 40 10.27 13.66 2.22
C THR A 40 10.26 14.76 1.15
N VAL A 41 9.12 15.44 0.94
CA VAL A 41 9.02 16.61 0.04
C VAL A 41 9.67 17.80 0.71
N ASP A 42 9.35 18.07 1.96
CA ASP A 42 9.92 19.18 2.73
C ASP A 42 11.44 19.03 2.85
N GLU A 43 11.92 17.81 3.13
CA GLU A 43 13.36 17.52 3.17
C GLU A 43 14.03 17.75 1.81
N ALA A 44 13.38 17.37 0.72
CA ALA A 44 13.89 17.58 -0.62
C ALA A 44 13.96 19.09 -0.98
N LEU A 45 12.91 19.84 -0.63
CA LEU A 45 12.85 21.28 -0.83
C LEU A 45 13.88 22.01 0.04
N ALA A 46 14.03 21.64 1.32
CA ALA A 46 15.03 22.21 2.22
C ALA A 46 16.47 21.97 1.72
N ARG A 47 16.69 20.89 0.97
CA ARG A 47 17.98 20.60 0.31
C ARG A 47 18.13 21.29 -1.06
N GLY A 48 17.22 22.18 -1.42
CA GLY A 48 17.25 22.90 -2.70
C GLY A 48 16.92 22.02 -3.92
N ARG A 49 16.29 20.85 -3.72
CA ARG A 49 15.93 19.98 -4.83
C ARG A 49 14.76 20.57 -5.61
N VAL A 50 14.92 20.72 -6.91
CA VAL A 50 13.84 21.12 -7.83
C VAL A 50 12.97 19.90 -8.10
N LEU A 51 11.72 19.94 -7.65
CA LEU A 51 10.74 18.89 -7.91
C LEU A 51 10.12 19.07 -9.31
N ARG A 52 9.89 17.96 -10.00
CA ARG A 52 9.25 17.95 -11.32
C ARG A 52 7.75 17.68 -11.18
N PRO A 53 6.88 18.24 -12.04
CA PRO A 53 5.49 17.81 -12.09
C PRO A 53 5.44 16.32 -12.44
N PRO A 54 4.91 15.46 -11.56
CA PRO A 54 4.86 14.03 -11.85
C PRO A 54 3.85 13.77 -12.96
N ARG A 55 4.29 13.01 -13.99
CA ARG A 55 3.45 12.64 -15.14
C ARG A 55 2.61 11.39 -14.92
N TRP A 56 2.98 10.56 -13.94
CA TRP A 56 2.21 9.39 -13.54
C TRP A 56 0.86 9.79 -12.90
N GLY A 57 -0.12 8.90 -12.92
CA GLY A 57 -1.45 9.19 -12.38
C GLY A 57 -2.36 7.97 -12.31
N ILE A 58 -3.67 8.19 -12.45
CA ILE A 58 -4.68 7.12 -12.42
C ILE A 58 -4.42 6.02 -13.45
N PRO A 59 -4.02 6.32 -14.70
CA PRO A 59 -3.68 5.25 -15.65
C PRO A 59 -2.58 4.31 -15.13
N ASP A 60 -1.55 4.86 -14.46
CA ASP A 60 -0.45 4.04 -13.92
C ASP A 60 -0.91 3.17 -12.76
N ALA A 61 -1.82 3.68 -11.90
CA ALA A 61 -2.45 2.88 -10.87
C ALA A 61 -3.26 1.72 -11.46
N LEU A 62 -4.02 1.97 -12.52
CA LEU A 62 -4.78 0.93 -13.22
C LEU A 62 -3.85 -0.08 -13.91
N ILE A 63 -2.76 0.36 -14.55
CA ILE A 63 -1.76 -0.52 -15.15
C ILE A 63 -1.15 -1.44 -14.08
N ALA A 64 -0.82 -0.92 -12.89
CA ALA A 64 -0.29 -1.73 -11.81
C ALA A 64 -1.28 -2.83 -11.37
N LEU A 65 -2.55 -2.49 -11.18
CA LEU A 65 -3.59 -3.43 -10.75
C LEU A 65 -3.93 -4.46 -11.85
N LEU A 66 -4.19 -3.99 -13.07
CA LEU A 66 -4.48 -4.88 -14.20
C LEU A 66 -3.29 -5.74 -14.57
N GLY A 67 -2.08 -5.18 -14.54
CA GLY A 67 -0.84 -5.88 -14.77
C GLY A 67 -0.61 -7.01 -13.76
N PHE A 68 -0.93 -6.79 -12.48
CA PHE A 68 -0.93 -7.84 -11.47
C PHE A 68 -1.84 -9.01 -11.87
N VAL A 69 -3.10 -8.73 -12.23
CA VAL A 69 -4.07 -9.77 -12.63
C VAL A 69 -3.57 -10.51 -13.87
N LEU A 70 -3.11 -9.79 -14.89
CA LEU A 70 -2.63 -10.39 -16.13
C LEU A 70 -1.38 -11.26 -15.91
N LEU A 71 -0.43 -10.78 -15.08
CA LEU A 71 0.76 -11.58 -14.74
C LEU A 71 0.39 -12.80 -13.89
N SER A 72 -0.57 -12.69 -12.96
CA SER A 72 -1.05 -13.84 -12.19
C SER A 72 -1.62 -14.93 -13.09
N ILE A 73 -2.48 -14.55 -14.05
CA ILE A 73 -3.04 -15.47 -15.04
C ILE A 73 -1.93 -16.07 -15.91
N ALA A 74 -0.99 -15.24 -16.40
CA ALA A 74 0.11 -15.70 -17.24
C ALA A 74 1.02 -16.71 -16.49
N VAL A 75 1.35 -16.43 -15.24
CA VAL A 75 2.15 -17.35 -14.39
C VAL A 75 1.40 -18.67 -14.18
N ALA A 76 0.11 -18.62 -13.88
CA ALA A 76 -0.69 -19.81 -13.68
C ALA A 76 -0.72 -20.68 -14.96
N ILE A 77 -0.99 -20.10 -16.13
CA ILE A 77 -1.06 -20.82 -17.40
C ILE A 77 0.33 -21.34 -17.80
N LEU A 78 1.33 -20.46 -17.88
CA LEU A 78 2.66 -20.82 -18.38
C LEU A 78 3.38 -21.78 -17.41
N GLY A 79 3.22 -21.59 -16.11
CA GLY A 79 3.80 -22.47 -15.10
C GLY A 79 3.21 -23.87 -15.14
N THR A 80 1.86 -23.97 -15.31
CA THR A 80 1.21 -25.27 -15.49
C THR A 80 1.62 -25.95 -16.79
N MET A 81 1.69 -25.20 -17.89
CA MET A 81 2.17 -25.73 -19.19
C MET A 81 3.63 -26.19 -19.14
N ALA A 82 4.45 -25.51 -18.37
CA ALA A 82 5.85 -25.90 -18.15
C ALA A 82 6.02 -27.05 -17.15
N GLY A 83 4.95 -27.53 -16.53
CA GLY A 83 4.99 -28.62 -15.55
C GLY A 83 5.70 -28.22 -14.25
N LEU A 84 5.62 -26.94 -13.85
CA LEU A 84 6.23 -26.52 -12.59
C LEU A 84 5.57 -27.26 -11.41
N PRO A 85 6.39 -27.72 -10.43
CA PRO A 85 5.83 -28.29 -9.20
C PRO A 85 4.94 -27.29 -8.49
N LEU A 86 3.82 -27.76 -7.91
CA LEU A 86 2.83 -26.91 -7.23
C LEU A 86 3.47 -25.92 -6.23
N PRO A 87 4.42 -26.30 -5.34
CA PRO A 87 5.02 -25.35 -4.41
C PRO A 87 5.77 -24.20 -5.10
N VAL A 88 6.43 -24.49 -6.24
CA VAL A 88 7.11 -23.46 -7.03
C VAL A 88 6.10 -22.55 -7.70
N LEU A 89 5.06 -23.13 -8.30
CA LEU A 89 3.98 -22.38 -8.96
C LEU A 89 3.30 -21.42 -7.99
N LEU A 90 3.00 -21.84 -6.76
CA LEU A 90 2.37 -21.01 -5.75
C LEU A 90 3.27 -19.84 -5.30
N VAL A 91 4.55 -20.10 -5.03
CA VAL A 91 5.51 -19.04 -4.64
C VAL A 91 5.75 -18.06 -5.78
N VAL A 92 5.94 -18.55 -7.01
CA VAL A 92 6.12 -17.70 -8.20
C VAL A 92 4.82 -16.94 -8.51
N GLY A 93 3.66 -17.59 -8.34
CA GLY A 93 2.34 -17.02 -8.55
C GLY A 93 2.02 -15.83 -7.66
N ILE A 94 2.54 -15.81 -6.43
CA ILE A 94 2.37 -14.65 -5.54
C ILE A 94 3.43 -13.57 -5.79
N THR A 95 4.67 -13.93 -6.13
CA THR A 95 5.79 -12.97 -6.18
C THR A 95 5.95 -12.28 -7.53
N VAL A 96 5.81 -12.98 -8.65
CA VAL A 96 5.99 -12.40 -9.99
C VAL A 96 4.99 -11.29 -10.30
N PRO A 97 3.69 -11.40 -9.94
CA PRO A 97 2.74 -10.31 -10.15
C PRO A 97 3.08 -9.01 -9.42
N TRP A 98 3.90 -9.06 -8.36
CA TRP A 98 4.38 -7.83 -7.68
C TRP A 98 5.26 -6.97 -8.57
N LEU A 99 5.83 -7.50 -9.64
CA LEU A 99 6.54 -6.70 -10.65
C LEU A 99 5.62 -5.66 -11.29
N ALA A 100 4.33 -5.98 -11.45
CA ALA A 100 3.34 -5.00 -11.87
C ALA A 100 2.84 -4.18 -10.67
N LEU A 101 2.43 -4.84 -9.58
CA LEU A 101 1.76 -4.19 -8.46
C LEU A 101 2.63 -3.15 -7.74
N ALA A 102 3.88 -3.47 -7.47
CA ALA A 102 4.85 -2.59 -6.83
C ALA A 102 5.91 -2.07 -7.81
N GLY A 103 6.42 -2.93 -8.69
CA GLY A 103 7.50 -2.58 -9.63
C GLY A 103 7.09 -1.47 -10.58
N TRP A 104 5.90 -1.51 -11.18
CA TRP A 104 5.42 -0.43 -12.06
C TRP A 104 5.33 0.93 -11.34
N PRO A 105 4.68 1.07 -10.15
CA PRO A 105 4.73 2.30 -9.37
C PRO A 105 6.13 2.80 -9.06
N LEU A 106 7.06 1.92 -8.68
CA LEU A 106 8.45 2.29 -8.41
C LEU A 106 9.16 2.80 -9.66
N LEU A 107 8.96 2.16 -10.80
CA LEU A 107 9.55 2.57 -12.08
C LEU A 107 8.97 3.91 -12.56
N THR A 108 7.66 4.03 -12.62
CA THR A 108 7.02 5.25 -13.15
C THR A 108 7.32 6.47 -12.29
N THR A 109 7.33 6.36 -10.97
CA THR A 109 7.71 7.47 -10.10
C THR A 109 9.19 7.84 -10.24
N SER A 110 10.06 6.87 -10.51
CA SER A 110 11.48 7.12 -10.75
C SER A 110 11.74 7.85 -12.09
N PHE A 111 11.05 7.46 -13.15
CA PHE A 111 11.29 8.02 -14.49
C PHE A 111 10.37 9.21 -14.83
N GLN A 112 9.13 9.20 -14.35
CA GLN A 112 8.11 10.18 -14.67
C GLN A 112 7.77 11.13 -13.52
N GLY A 113 8.49 11.04 -12.40
CA GLY A 113 8.29 11.83 -11.21
C GLY A 113 9.59 12.18 -10.48
N ASN A 114 9.52 12.24 -9.17
CA ASN A 114 10.61 12.65 -8.27
C ASN A 114 11.22 11.47 -7.50
N GLY A 115 10.79 10.28 -7.82
CA GLY A 115 11.19 9.03 -7.18
C GLY A 115 10.18 8.54 -6.14
N PRO A 116 10.19 7.23 -5.82
CA PRO A 116 9.19 6.60 -4.97
C PRO A 116 9.18 7.17 -3.53
N ARG A 117 10.32 7.61 -3.02
CA ARG A 117 10.39 8.23 -1.69
C ARG A 117 9.55 9.50 -1.62
N ILE A 118 9.60 10.35 -2.64
CA ILE A 118 8.87 11.63 -2.67
C ILE A 118 7.44 11.42 -3.13
N ASP A 119 7.26 10.76 -4.27
CA ASP A 119 5.97 10.67 -4.94
C ASP A 119 5.00 9.70 -4.29
N LEU A 120 5.51 8.60 -3.67
CA LEU A 120 4.68 7.61 -2.97
C LEU A 120 4.74 7.78 -1.45
N GLY A 121 5.72 8.53 -0.92
CA GLY A 121 5.98 8.60 0.52
C GLY A 121 6.64 7.32 1.06
N LEU A 122 7.44 6.64 0.24
CA LEU A 122 8.11 5.39 0.60
C LEU A 122 9.31 5.71 1.53
N SER A 123 9.04 5.77 2.81
CA SER A 123 10.01 5.99 3.88
C SER A 123 9.57 5.24 5.13
N LEU A 124 10.52 4.89 5.97
CA LEU A 124 10.29 4.23 7.25
C LEU A 124 11.04 4.99 8.34
N THR A 125 10.33 5.43 9.37
CA THR A 125 10.85 6.12 10.55
C THR A 125 10.47 5.39 11.83
N TRP A 126 11.10 5.70 12.95
CA TRP A 126 10.72 5.17 14.26
C TRP A 126 9.27 5.53 14.64
N ARG A 127 8.81 6.69 14.21
CA ARG A 127 7.43 7.12 14.38
C ARG A 127 6.46 6.24 13.59
N ASP A 128 6.84 5.84 12.37
CA ASP A 128 6.04 4.92 11.54
C ASP A 128 5.93 3.53 12.18
N LEU A 129 7.00 3.04 12.82
CA LEU A 129 6.94 1.80 13.58
C LEU A 129 5.92 1.89 14.71
N GLY A 130 5.94 2.96 15.51
CA GLY A 130 4.99 3.15 16.60
C GLY A 130 3.54 3.23 16.12
N TRP A 131 3.25 4.10 15.14
CA TRP A 131 1.91 4.21 14.57
C TRP A 131 1.48 2.96 13.83
N GLY A 132 2.41 2.29 13.17
CA GLY A 132 2.17 1.03 12.48
C GLY A 132 1.78 -0.10 13.44
N LEU A 133 2.47 -0.25 14.56
CA LEU A 133 2.11 -1.23 15.58
C LEU A 133 0.72 -0.98 16.16
N ILE A 134 0.43 0.27 16.54
CA ILE A 134 -0.90 0.65 17.06
C ILE A 134 -1.98 0.38 16.01
N GLY A 135 -1.77 0.81 14.78
CA GLY A 135 -2.73 0.61 13.69
C GLY A 135 -2.89 -0.85 13.29
N GLY A 136 -1.82 -1.64 13.33
CA GLY A 136 -1.88 -3.08 13.08
C GLY A 136 -2.71 -3.83 14.10
N VAL A 137 -2.52 -3.52 15.40
CA VAL A 137 -3.36 -4.06 16.48
C VAL A 137 -4.81 -3.61 16.31
N ALA A 138 -5.06 -2.34 15.98
CA ALA A 138 -6.40 -1.85 15.71
C ALA A 138 -7.06 -2.57 14.52
N ALA A 139 -6.30 -2.85 13.45
CA ALA A 139 -6.78 -3.60 12.29
C ALA A 139 -7.10 -5.06 12.64
N LEU A 140 -6.26 -5.71 13.44
CA LEU A 140 -6.51 -7.06 13.97
C LEU A 140 -7.80 -7.12 14.79
N VAL A 141 -7.99 -6.17 15.71
CA VAL A 141 -9.19 -6.12 16.57
C VAL A 141 -10.43 -5.86 15.70
N ALA A 142 -10.39 -4.87 14.82
CA ALA A 142 -11.52 -4.54 13.97
C ALA A 142 -11.86 -5.67 13.00
N GLY A 143 -10.86 -6.18 12.27
CA GLY A 143 -11.02 -7.30 11.34
C GLY A 143 -11.47 -8.58 12.02
N GLY A 144 -10.87 -8.91 13.18
CA GLY A 144 -11.23 -10.07 13.98
C GLY A 144 -12.67 -10.00 14.52
N THR A 145 -13.11 -8.81 14.99
CA THR A 145 -14.49 -8.61 15.41
C THR A 145 -15.46 -8.85 14.24
N VAL A 146 -15.17 -8.27 13.08
CA VAL A 146 -16.00 -8.50 11.87
C VAL A 146 -15.97 -9.96 11.45
N ALA A 147 -14.82 -10.64 11.53
CA ALA A 147 -14.69 -12.06 11.20
C ALA A 147 -15.55 -12.93 12.11
N ILE A 148 -15.54 -12.72 13.43
CA ILE A 148 -16.37 -13.44 14.40
C ILE A 148 -17.86 -13.27 14.06
N VAL A 149 -18.30 -12.05 13.77
CA VAL A 149 -19.69 -11.78 13.38
C VAL A 149 -20.05 -12.50 12.08
N LEU A 150 -19.19 -12.44 11.06
CA LEU A 150 -19.42 -13.12 9.80
C LEU A 150 -19.49 -14.64 9.97
N GLN A 151 -18.57 -15.25 10.72
CA GLN A 151 -18.58 -16.68 10.98
C GLN A 151 -19.87 -17.13 11.69
N SER A 152 -20.40 -16.31 12.59
CA SER A 152 -21.67 -16.61 13.25
C SER A 152 -22.88 -16.58 12.31
N LEU A 153 -22.79 -15.84 11.20
CA LEU A 153 -23.87 -15.67 10.22
C LEU A 153 -23.74 -16.62 9.02
N THR A 154 -22.52 -16.90 8.57
CA THR A 154 -22.26 -17.65 7.32
C THR A 154 -21.61 -19.01 7.52
N GLY A 155 -21.19 -19.34 8.75
CA GLY A 155 -20.36 -20.49 9.05
C GLY A 155 -18.86 -20.21 8.87
N GLU A 156 -18.05 -21.26 8.99
CA GLU A 156 -16.60 -21.15 8.82
C GLU A 156 -16.23 -20.82 7.38
N PHE A 157 -15.22 -19.98 7.21
CA PHE A 157 -14.63 -19.65 5.92
C PHE A 157 -13.11 -19.46 6.08
N ASN A 158 -12.37 -19.74 5.02
CA ASN A 158 -10.91 -19.52 4.97
C ASN A 158 -10.58 -18.35 4.04
N SER A 159 -9.31 -17.94 4.04
CA SER A 159 -8.76 -17.00 3.06
C SER A 159 -8.07 -17.77 1.92
N ALA A 160 -7.97 -17.17 0.75
CA ALA A 160 -7.19 -17.74 -0.34
C ALA A 160 -5.74 -18.04 0.07
N ALA A 161 -5.13 -17.16 0.88
CA ALA A 161 -3.80 -17.41 1.43
C ALA A 161 -3.78 -18.57 2.43
N GLY A 162 -4.85 -18.78 3.21
CA GLY A 162 -5.01 -19.92 4.11
C GLY A 162 -5.11 -21.22 3.34
N GLU A 163 -5.95 -21.30 2.32
CA GLU A 163 -6.10 -22.48 1.45
C GLU A 163 -4.79 -22.87 0.77
N ILE A 164 -4.09 -21.89 0.18
CA ILE A 164 -2.74 -22.11 -0.41
C ILE A 164 -1.75 -22.63 0.65
N GLY A 165 -1.81 -22.11 1.87
CA GLY A 165 -0.94 -22.56 2.97
C GLY A 165 -1.22 -24.00 3.39
N GLU A 166 -2.49 -24.41 3.40
CA GLU A 166 -2.90 -25.79 3.65
C GLU A 166 -2.38 -26.74 2.56
N ASP A 167 -2.50 -26.37 1.28
CA ASP A 167 -1.97 -27.14 0.15
C ASP A 167 -0.43 -27.28 0.24
N LEU A 168 0.27 -26.17 0.53
CA LEU A 168 1.72 -26.18 0.71
C LEU A 168 2.16 -27.03 1.89
N ARG A 169 1.37 -27.09 2.96
CA ARG A 169 1.65 -27.92 4.12
C ARG A 169 1.45 -29.39 3.80
N ALA A 170 0.41 -29.73 3.05
CA ALA A 170 0.08 -31.11 2.70
C ALA A 170 1.07 -31.70 1.69
N GLU A 171 1.49 -30.94 0.69
CA GLU A 171 2.21 -31.45 -0.48
C GLU A 171 3.58 -30.79 -0.71
N GLY A 172 3.89 -29.68 -0.02
CA GLY A 172 5.09 -28.88 -0.26
C GLY A 172 6.24 -29.14 0.71
N PRO A 173 7.48 -28.77 0.32
CA PRO A 173 8.58 -28.74 1.26
C PRO A 173 8.40 -27.59 2.27
N MET A 174 8.82 -27.79 3.52
CA MET A 174 8.75 -26.78 4.58
C MET A 174 9.34 -25.43 4.16
N LEU A 175 10.39 -25.43 3.35
CA LEU A 175 10.98 -24.19 2.82
C LEU A 175 9.98 -23.36 2.00
N ALA A 176 9.18 -24.01 1.14
CA ALA A 176 8.17 -23.29 0.34
C ALA A 176 7.09 -22.67 1.25
N LEU A 177 6.67 -23.38 2.28
CA LEU A 177 5.71 -22.87 3.27
C LEU A 177 6.28 -21.67 4.04
N ILE A 178 7.54 -21.73 4.48
CA ILE A 178 8.22 -20.62 5.15
C ILE A 178 8.30 -19.39 4.20
N VAL A 179 8.72 -19.60 2.96
CA VAL A 179 8.82 -18.52 1.99
C VAL A 179 7.45 -17.91 1.72
N PHE A 180 6.42 -18.75 1.57
CA PHE A 180 5.05 -18.27 1.39
C PHE A 180 4.54 -17.47 2.59
N ALA A 181 4.76 -17.95 3.82
CA ALA A 181 4.40 -17.23 5.04
C ALA A 181 5.10 -15.85 5.13
N LEU A 182 6.39 -15.78 4.78
CA LEU A 182 7.11 -14.51 4.70
C LEU A 182 6.56 -13.58 3.60
N CYS A 183 6.17 -14.14 2.46
CA CYS A 183 5.50 -13.39 1.40
C CYS A 183 4.17 -12.80 1.90
N VAL A 184 3.35 -13.56 2.60
CA VAL A 184 2.07 -13.10 3.17
C VAL A 184 2.28 -12.06 4.28
N ALA A 185 3.26 -12.30 5.19
CA ALA A 185 3.49 -11.42 6.33
C ALA A 185 4.12 -10.08 5.95
N ILE A 186 5.03 -10.05 4.97
CA ILE A 186 5.87 -8.89 4.68
C ILE A 186 5.79 -8.46 3.22
N GLY A 187 5.94 -9.40 2.29
CA GLY A 187 6.04 -9.09 0.86
C GLY A 187 4.75 -8.49 0.30
N ALA A 188 3.61 -9.14 0.54
CA ALA A 188 2.30 -8.68 0.09
C ALA A 188 1.96 -7.31 0.70
N PRO A 189 2.06 -7.08 2.02
CA PRO A 189 1.90 -5.76 2.61
C PRO A 189 2.71 -4.66 1.94
N ILE A 190 3.98 -4.89 1.64
CA ILE A 190 4.82 -3.89 0.96
C ILE A 190 4.29 -3.60 -0.45
N ALA A 191 4.03 -4.65 -1.25
CA ALA A 191 3.58 -4.50 -2.62
C ALA A 191 2.21 -3.81 -2.72
N GLU A 192 1.28 -4.21 -1.85
CA GLU A 192 -0.08 -3.69 -1.82
C GLU A 192 -0.13 -2.24 -1.32
N GLU A 193 0.62 -1.89 -0.27
CA GLU A 193 0.65 -0.50 0.20
C GLU A 193 1.31 0.43 -0.82
N ILE A 194 2.32 -0.01 -1.57
CA ILE A 194 2.89 0.74 -2.70
C ILE A 194 1.84 1.01 -3.77
N ALA A 195 1.02 0.02 -4.13
CA ALA A 195 -0.02 0.16 -5.15
C ALA A 195 -1.19 1.03 -4.65
N PHE A 196 -1.78 0.67 -3.51
CA PHE A 196 -3.03 1.29 -3.04
C PHE A 196 -2.80 2.60 -2.29
N ARG A 197 -1.92 2.63 -1.28
CA ARG A 197 -1.66 3.84 -0.46
C ARG A 197 -0.55 4.72 -1.02
N GLY A 198 0.30 4.16 -1.89
CA GLY A 198 1.27 4.91 -2.67
C GLY A 198 0.65 5.47 -3.95
N MET A 199 0.55 4.63 -4.99
CA MET A 199 0.19 5.07 -6.35
C MET A 199 -1.27 5.49 -6.45
N ALA A 200 -2.24 4.61 -6.13
CA ALA A 200 -3.66 4.91 -6.31
C ALA A 200 -4.12 6.08 -5.43
N TYR A 201 -3.72 6.09 -4.16
CA TYR A 201 -4.02 7.19 -3.23
C TYR A 201 -3.55 8.54 -3.77
N ASN A 202 -2.27 8.64 -4.15
CA ASN A 202 -1.70 9.89 -4.62
C ASN A 202 -2.23 10.28 -6.01
N ALA A 203 -2.54 9.32 -6.88
CA ALA A 203 -3.17 9.57 -8.17
C ALA A 203 -4.56 10.22 -8.03
N LEU A 204 -5.36 9.76 -7.06
CA LEU A 204 -6.66 10.36 -6.73
C LEU A 204 -6.52 11.72 -6.04
N ALA A 205 -5.61 11.81 -5.06
CA ALA A 205 -5.35 13.05 -4.35
C ALA A 205 -4.91 14.18 -5.30
N LYS A 206 -4.10 13.88 -6.31
CA LYS A 206 -3.70 14.82 -7.38
C LYS A 206 -4.87 15.36 -8.23
N ARG A 207 -6.03 14.71 -8.17
CA ARG A 207 -7.26 15.19 -8.85
C ARG A 207 -8.11 16.11 -7.97
N GLY A 208 -7.64 16.43 -6.77
CA GLY A 208 -8.33 17.32 -5.85
C GLY A 208 -9.47 16.66 -5.06
N LEU A 209 -9.49 15.32 -4.99
CA LEU A 209 -10.48 14.63 -4.18
C LEU A 209 -10.17 14.86 -2.69
N HIS A 210 -11.21 15.09 -1.90
CA HIS A 210 -11.07 15.18 -0.44
C HIS A 210 -10.54 13.86 0.15
N ALA A 211 -9.71 13.95 1.18
CA ALA A 211 -9.02 12.80 1.78
C ALA A 211 -9.97 11.64 2.14
N ALA A 212 -11.16 11.95 2.64
CA ALA A 212 -12.16 10.93 2.98
C ALA A 212 -12.56 10.08 1.75
N TRP A 213 -12.75 10.72 0.59
CA TRP A 213 -13.06 10.00 -0.65
C TRP A 213 -11.87 9.21 -1.18
N VAL A 214 -10.66 9.75 -1.07
CA VAL A 214 -9.44 9.02 -1.46
C VAL A 214 -9.28 7.77 -0.61
N ILE A 215 -9.45 7.88 0.70
CA ILE A 215 -9.42 6.74 1.63
C ILE A 215 -10.52 5.74 1.28
N ALA A 216 -11.76 6.19 1.11
CA ALA A 216 -12.89 5.31 0.81
C ALA A 216 -12.67 4.54 -0.50
N ILE A 217 -12.32 5.24 -1.58
CA ILE A 217 -12.11 4.62 -2.90
C ILE A 217 -10.96 3.62 -2.86
N THR A 218 -9.82 3.98 -2.26
CA THR A 218 -8.67 3.07 -2.19
C THR A 218 -8.92 1.88 -1.26
N THR A 219 -9.73 2.04 -0.21
CA THR A 219 -10.16 0.95 0.67
C THR A 219 -11.09 -0.02 -0.06
N VAL A 220 -12.09 0.49 -0.77
CA VAL A 220 -13.00 -0.35 -1.57
C VAL A 220 -12.23 -1.08 -2.68
N ALA A 221 -11.37 -0.36 -3.41
CA ALA A 221 -10.56 -0.97 -4.45
C ALA A 221 -9.65 -2.08 -3.89
N PHE A 222 -9.00 -1.85 -2.76
CA PHE A 222 -8.20 -2.84 -2.03
C PHE A 222 -9.02 -4.08 -1.67
N SER A 223 -10.20 -3.89 -1.10
CA SER A 223 -11.05 -5.00 -0.65
C SER A 223 -11.58 -5.83 -1.83
N LEU A 224 -12.00 -5.18 -2.91
CA LEU A 224 -12.48 -5.87 -4.12
C LEU A 224 -11.35 -6.58 -4.87
N PHE A 225 -10.13 -6.07 -4.81
CA PHE A 225 -8.96 -6.63 -5.47
C PHE A 225 -8.60 -8.03 -4.96
N HIS A 226 -8.97 -8.37 -3.72
CA HIS A 226 -8.73 -9.70 -3.16
C HIS A 226 -9.65 -10.79 -3.76
N LEU A 227 -10.75 -10.42 -4.43
CA LEU A 227 -11.72 -11.35 -5.04
C LEU A 227 -12.31 -12.36 -4.05
N GLU A 228 -12.38 -12.02 -2.77
CA GLU A 228 -12.91 -12.82 -1.67
C GLU A 228 -14.22 -12.20 -1.12
N PRO A 229 -15.41 -12.45 -1.73
CA PRO A 229 -16.64 -11.73 -1.40
C PRO A 229 -17.04 -11.79 0.07
N ILE A 230 -16.88 -12.95 0.71
CA ILE A 230 -17.22 -13.14 2.13
C ILE A 230 -16.31 -12.28 3.02
N ARG A 231 -15.05 -12.08 2.65
CA ARG A 231 -14.07 -11.34 3.43
C ARG A 231 -14.06 -9.83 3.16
N ILE A 232 -14.86 -9.34 2.20
CA ILE A 232 -14.92 -7.89 1.90
C ILE A 232 -15.13 -7.04 3.16
N PRO A 233 -16.07 -7.34 4.10
CA PRO A 233 -16.24 -6.52 5.30
C PRO A 233 -15.00 -6.46 6.21
N ILE A 234 -14.26 -7.57 6.32
CA ILE A 234 -13.00 -7.64 7.08
C ILE A 234 -11.93 -6.76 6.42
N LEU A 235 -11.79 -6.89 5.10
CA LEU A 235 -10.85 -6.13 4.30
C LEU A 235 -11.17 -4.63 4.26
N LEU A 236 -12.46 -4.26 4.29
CA LEU A 236 -12.90 -2.86 4.42
C LEU A 236 -12.50 -2.29 5.78
N ALA A 237 -12.68 -3.05 6.86
CA ALA A 237 -12.34 -2.59 8.21
C ALA A 237 -10.82 -2.35 8.35
N SER A 238 -9.99 -3.33 7.97
CA SER A 238 -8.54 -3.19 7.99
C SER A 238 -8.05 -2.13 7.00
N GLY A 239 -8.58 -2.15 5.77
CA GLY A 239 -8.22 -1.21 4.72
C GLY A 239 -8.51 0.25 5.07
N LEU A 240 -9.59 0.52 5.81
CA LEU A 240 -9.92 1.85 6.30
C LEU A 240 -8.86 2.35 7.30
N ILE A 241 -8.44 1.50 8.23
CA ILE A 241 -7.40 1.83 9.21
C ILE A 241 -6.08 2.16 8.50
N LEU A 242 -5.68 1.33 7.53
CA LEU A 242 -4.47 1.58 6.73
C LEU A 242 -4.56 2.90 5.94
N GLY A 243 -5.72 3.20 5.36
CA GLY A 243 -5.97 4.47 4.67
C GLY A 243 -5.90 5.68 5.59
N VAL A 244 -6.45 5.59 6.81
CA VAL A 244 -6.36 6.63 7.84
C VAL A 244 -4.90 6.83 8.30
N LEU A 245 -4.15 5.74 8.51
CA LEU A 245 -2.73 5.83 8.84
C LEU A 245 -1.95 6.53 7.73
N ARG A 246 -2.19 6.17 6.47
CA ARG A 246 -1.57 6.84 5.31
C ARG A 246 -1.83 8.34 5.33
N TRP A 247 -3.06 8.74 5.61
CA TRP A 247 -3.45 10.15 5.70
C TRP A 247 -2.79 10.88 6.86
N GLN A 248 -2.74 10.26 8.05
CA GLN A 248 -2.17 10.88 9.25
C GLN A 248 -0.65 10.98 9.20
N THR A 249 0.03 9.90 8.76
CA THR A 249 1.50 9.85 8.74
C THR A 249 2.10 10.41 7.46
N ARG A 250 1.29 10.59 6.42
CA ARG A 250 1.68 11.12 5.10
C ARG A 250 2.74 10.28 4.37
N GLY A 251 3.04 9.08 4.88
CA GLY A 251 4.02 8.15 4.35
C GLY A 251 3.48 6.74 4.26
N LEU A 252 4.25 5.83 3.66
CA LEU A 252 3.92 4.41 3.54
C LEU A 252 4.45 3.58 4.71
N GLY A 253 5.37 4.10 5.51
CA GLY A 253 5.99 3.32 6.59
C GLY A 253 4.99 2.77 7.59
N ALA A 254 4.14 3.63 8.15
CA ALA A 254 3.14 3.22 9.13
C ALA A 254 2.09 2.25 8.57
N PRO A 255 1.44 2.49 7.40
CA PRO A 255 0.52 1.50 6.83
C PRO A 255 1.20 0.17 6.45
N ILE A 256 2.44 0.17 5.94
CA ILE A 256 3.17 -1.09 5.67
C ILE A 256 3.38 -1.88 6.96
N VAL A 257 3.85 -1.25 8.03
CA VAL A 257 4.03 -1.91 9.34
C VAL A 257 2.71 -2.41 9.88
N ALA A 258 1.65 -1.59 9.83
CA ALA A 258 0.33 -1.98 10.32
C ALA A 258 -0.24 -3.17 9.54
N HIS A 259 -0.07 -3.19 8.23
CA HIS A 259 -0.52 -4.28 7.38
C HIS A 259 0.28 -5.56 7.66
N ALA A 260 1.60 -5.47 7.82
CA ALA A 260 2.43 -6.60 8.19
C ALA A 260 2.03 -7.18 9.56
N VAL A 261 1.77 -6.33 10.57
CA VAL A 261 1.28 -6.75 11.89
C VAL A 261 -0.08 -7.42 11.78
N ASN A 262 -0.99 -6.90 10.95
CA ASN A 262 -2.31 -7.49 10.71
C ASN A 262 -2.21 -8.89 10.06
N ASN A 263 -1.24 -9.11 9.17
CA ASN A 263 -1.07 -10.39 8.48
C ASN A 263 -0.25 -11.41 9.29
N LEU A 264 0.52 -10.95 10.29
CA LEU A 264 1.43 -11.81 11.04
C LEU A 264 0.76 -13.01 11.72
N PRO A 265 -0.41 -12.87 12.40
CA PRO A 265 -1.06 -14.04 13.02
C PRO A 265 -1.47 -15.11 12.00
N GLY A 266 -2.03 -14.70 10.84
CA GLY A 266 -2.37 -15.62 9.76
C GLY A 266 -1.14 -16.32 9.21
N ALA A 267 -0.07 -15.57 8.93
CA ALA A 267 1.18 -16.14 8.45
C ALA A 267 1.85 -17.07 9.47
N ALA A 268 1.78 -16.76 10.77
CA ALA A 268 2.27 -17.65 11.83
C ALA A 268 1.44 -18.93 11.91
N PHE A 269 0.12 -18.84 11.78
CA PHE A 269 -0.77 -20.00 11.76
C PHE A 269 -0.44 -20.94 10.58
N LEU A 270 -0.05 -20.42 9.42
CA LEU A 270 0.42 -21.26 8.31
C LEU A 270 1.61 -22.16 8.69
N LEU A 271 2.43 -21.75 9.64
CA LEU A 271 3.63 -22.50 10.04
C LEU A 271 3.38 -23.52 11.16
N VAL A 272 2.40 -23.24 12.05
CA VAL A 272 2.19 -24.08 13.27
C VAL A 272 0.90 -24.89 13.21
N GLY A 273 -0.09 -24.48 12.43
CA GLY A 273 -1.33 -25.00 12.11
C GLY A 273 -2.16 -25.81 12.22
#